data_07f1818b52cd98744fb70d5a1c9a016a
#
_entry.id   07f1818b52cd98744fb70d5a1c9a016a
#
_cell.length_a   1.000
_cell.length_b   1.000
_cell.length_c   1.000
_cell.angle_alpha   90.00
_cell.angle_beta   90.00
_cell.angle_gamma   90.00
#
_symmetry.space_group_name_H-M   'P 1'
#
loop_
_entity.id
_entity.type
_entity.pdbx_description
1 polymer ?
#
loop_
_entity_poly.entity_id
_entity_poly.type
_entity_poly.pdbx_seq_one_letter_code
_entity_poly.pdbx_strand_id
1 'polypeptide(L)'
;VGLEMCIRDRYVYECMSENGYRIGGEQSGHIIFSKYATTGDGIITALKMMEVMLAKKKTLSELAAPLVIYPQVLKNIRVTDKTQAQDDADVKAAVEAVANALGADGRILVRESGTEPVVRVMVEAGSTEECEKYVDQVIDVIKSKGYAV
;
A
#
# COMPACT_ATOMS: atom_id res chain seq x y z
N VAL A 1 15.64 -4.85 -2.40
CA VAL A 1 15.29 -3.66 -1.60
C VAL A 1 13.86 -3.90 -1.13
N GLY A 2 13.71 -4.30 0.15
CA GLY A 2 12.39 -4.55 0.73
C GLY A 2 11.59 -3.24 0.83
N LEU A 3 10.45 -3.19 0.18
CA LEU A 3 9.44 -2.15 0.40
C LEU A 3 8.53 -2.65 1.53
N GLU A 4 8.83 -2.26 2.76
CA GLU A 4 7.86 -2.38 3.85
C GLU A 4 6.87 -1.22 3.77
N MET A 5 5.58 -1.54 3.77
CA MET A 5 4.52 -0.56 3.69
C MET A 5 4.15 -0.06 5.08
N CYS A 6 4.69 1.08 5.45
CA CYS A 6 4.31 1.80 6.67
C CYS A 6 3.12 2.72 6.38
N ILE A 7 2.09 2.68 7.22
CA ILE A 7 0.79 3.34 6.98
C ILE A 7 0.77 4.80 7.50
N ARG A 8 1.84 5.25 8.14
CA ARG A 8 2.03 6.62 8.66
C ARG A 8 3.50 6.99 8.60
N ASP A 9 3.80 8.24 8.36
CA ASP A 9 5.17 8.78 8.28
C ASP A 9 6.06 8.40 9.48
N ARG A 10 5.48 8.29 10.66
CA ARG A 10 6.16 7.80 11.86
C ARG A 10 6.75 6.40 11.67
N TYR A 11 5.95 5.44 11.17
CA TYR A 11 6.42 4.07 10.94
C TYR A 11 7.43 4.00 9.79
N VAL A 12 7.24 4.85 8.76
CA VAL A 12 8.22 4.98 7.68
C VAL A 12 9.56 5.42 8.27
N TYR A 13 9.56 6.45 9.13
CA TYR A 13 10.78 6.95 9.73
C TYR A 13 11.41 5.95 10.71
N GLU A 14 10.62 5.25 11.52
CA GLU A 14 11.08 4.18 12.41
C GLU A 14 11.81 3.09 11.59
N CYS A 15 11.19 2.58 10.54
CA CYS A 15 11.79 1.61 9.61
C CYS A 15 13.07 2.15 8.95
N MET A 16 13.06 3.42 8.52
CA MET A 16 14.24 4.06 7.94
C MET A 16 15.40 4.12 8.95
N SER A 17 15.09 4.45 10.20
CA SER A 17 16.09 4.58 11.28
C SER A 17 16.71 3.23 11.62
N GLU A 18 15.90 2.19 11.76
CA GLU A 18 16.33 0.83 12.10
C GLU A 18 17.21 0.21 11.00
N ASN A 19 16.91 0.50 9.74
CA ASN A 19 17.60 -0.09 8.58
C ASN A 19 18.64 0.84 7.94
N GLY A 20 18.81 2.06 8.45
CA GLY A 20 19.74 3.04 7.89
C GLY A 20 19.33 3.59 6.53
N TYR A 21 18.04 3.58 6.19
CA TYR A 21 17.54 4.12 4.93
C TYR A 21 17.55 5.65 4.94
N ARG A 22 17.91 6.23 3.78
CA ARG A 22 18.05 7.69 3.64
C ARG A 22 16.83 8.38 3.07
N ILE A 23 15.97 7.63 2.38
CA ILE A 23 14.74 8.14 1.76
C ILE A 23 13.63 7.17 2.10
N GLY A 24 12.51 7.70 2.53
CA GLY A 24 11.27 6.98 2.73
C GLY A 24 10.10 7.80 2.22
N GLY A 25 8.98 7.16 1.99
CA GLY A 25 7.81 7.88 1.51
C GLY A 25 6.53 7.08 1.63
N GLU A 26 5.43 7.80 1.53
CA GLU A 26 4.08 7.24 1.52
C GLU A 26 3.40 7.53 0.18
N GLN A 27 2.41 6.72 -0.15
CA GLN A 27 1.56 6.94 -1.33
C GLN A 27 0.81 8.28 -1.28
N SER A 28 0.60 8.84 -0.08
CA SER A 28 0.03 10.17 0.14
C SER A 28 0.88 11.32 -0.40
N GLY A 29 2.13 11.06 -0.81
CA GLY A 29 3.07 12.06 -1.30
C GLY A 29 3.98 12.64 -0.21
N HIS A 30 3.93 12.15 1.02
CA HIS A 30 4.91 12.49 2.05
C HIS A 30 6.23 11.77 1.74
N ILE A 31 7.30 12.54 1.55
CA ILE A 31 8.65 11.99 1.31
C ILE A 31 9.58 12.50 2.39
N ILE A 32 10.27 11.57 3.04
CA ILE A 32 11.22 11.83 4.13
C ILE A 32 12.64 11.68 3.59
N PHE A 33 13.45 12.70 3.77
CA PHE A 33 14.89 12.65 3.58
C PHE A 33 15.57 12.69 4.94
N SER A 34 15.96 11.55 5.50
CA SER A 34 16.46 11.42 6.89
C SER A 34 17.66 12.32 7.21
N LYS A 35 18.42 12.74 6.18
CA LYS A 35 19.52 13.71 6.33
C LYS A 35 19.03 15.12 6.75
N TYR A 36 17.79 15.48 6.45
CA TYR A 36 17.30 16.86 6.61
C TYR A 36 16.14 16.95 7.59
N ALA A 37 15.28 15.92 7.64
CA ALA A 37 14.10 15.94 8.50
C ALA A 37 13.70 14.51 8.91
N THR A 38 12.95 14.40 10.01
CA THR A 38 12.37 13.14 10.52
C THR A 38 10.94 12.92 10.03
N THR A 39 10.39 13.85 9.28
CA THR A 39 9.04 13.83 8.72
C THR A 39 9.07 14.27 7.26
N GLY A 40 7.98 14.04 6.54
CA GLY A 40 7.83 14.48 5.15
C GLY A 40 7.85 16.02 5.05
N ASP A 41 8.58 16.54 4.06
CA ASP A 41 8.67 17.96 3.76
C ASP A 41 8.57 18.18 2.24
N GLY A 42 7.49 18.86 1.83
CA GLY A 42 7.20 19.11 0.41
C GLY A 42 8.19 20.10 -0.23
N ILE A 43 8.73 21.05 0.54
CA ILE A 43 9.69 22.03 0.03
C ILE A 43 11.03 21.35 -0.21
N ILE A 44 11.52 20.58 0.76
CA ILE A 44 12.75 19.77 0.61
C ILE A 44 12.59 18.81 -0.56
N THR A 45 11.44 18.16 -0.68
CA THR A 45 11.15 17.23 -1.79
C THR A 45 11.23 17.93 -3.14
N ALA A 46 10.61 19.10 -3.28
CA ALA A 46 10.66 19.88 -4.52
C ALA A 46 12.08 20.32 -4.88
N LEU A 47 12.86 20.81 -3.90
CA LEU A 47 14.26 21.20 -4.10
C LEU A 47 15.12 20.01 -4.52
N LYS A 48 14.94 18.84 -3.88
CA LYS A 48 15.67 17.62 -4.24
C LYS A 48 15.31 17.11 -5.64
N MET A 49 14.05 17.23 -6.03
CA MET A 49 13.63 16.87 -7.38
C MET A 49 14.26 17.78 -8.43
N MET A 50 14.29 19.10 -8.20
CA MET A 50 14.97 20.05 -9.08
C MET A 50 16.48 19.79 -9.16
N GLU A 51 17.12 19.45 -8.04
CA GLU A 51 18.53 19.06 -8.01
C GLU A 51 18.80 17.84 -8.89
N VAL A 52 17.94 16.82 -8.83
CA VAL A 52 18.04 15.62 -9.68
C VAL A 52 17.85 15.95 -11.16
N MET A 53 16.83 16.78 -11.49
CA MET A 53 16.59 17.22 -12.87
C MET A 53 17.79 17.92 -13.46
N LEU A 54 18.40 18.84 -12.71
CA LEU A 54 19.61 19.57 -13.13
C LEU A 54 20.81 18.63 -13.30
N ALA A 55 21.05 17.77 -12.32
CA ALA A 55 22.17 16.84 -12.34
C ALA A 55 22.06 15.80 -13.48
N LYS A 56 20.86 15.33 -13.77
CA LYS A 56 20.60 14.36 -14.86
C LYS A 56 20.36 15.03 -16.22
N LYS A 57 20.15 16.35 -16.25
CA LYS A 57 19.77 17.11 -17.45
C LYS A 57 18.51 16.52 -18.12
N LYS A 58 17.53 16.13 -17.33
CA LYS A 58 16.28 15.49 -17.76
C LYS A 58 15.07 16.23 -17.18
N THR A 59 13.99 16.19 -17.91
CA THR A 59 12.68 16.63 -17.42
C THR A 59 12.12 15.63 -16.41
N LEU A 60 11.16 16.09 -15.61
CA LEU A 60 10.47 15.20 -14.65
C LEU A 60 9.77 14.03 -15.36
N SER A 61 9.18 14.25 -16.52
CA SER A 61 8.52 13.22 -17.34
C SER A 61 9.52 12.14 -17.78
N GLU A 62 10.72 12.53 -18.20
CA GLU A 62 11.77 11.58 -18.59
C GLU A 62 12.30 10.80 -17.38
N LEU A 63 12.35 11.41 -16.21
CA LEU A 63 12.75 10.75 -14.97
C LEU A 63 11.68 9.77 -14.46
N ALA A 64 10.41 10.09 -14.67
CA ALA A 64 9.28 9.27 -14.28
C ALA A 64 8.97 8.14 -15.28
N ALA A 65 9.42 8.24 -16.53
CA ALA A 65 9.10 7.28 -17.59
C ALA A 65 9.38 5.78 -17.26
N PRO A 66 10.41 5.43 -16.46
CA PRO A 66 10.65 4.05 -16.05
C PRO A 66 9.69 3.54 -14.97
N LEU A 67 8.88 4.43 -14.35
CA LEU A 67 7.96 4.05 -13.29
C LEU A 67 6.73 3.37 -13.88
N VAL A 68 6.51 2.12 -13.50
CA VAL A 68 5.27 1.40 -13.79
C VAL A 68 4.34 1.55 -12.59
N ILE A 69 3.17 2.16 -12.82
CA ILE A 69 2.13 2.28 -11.80
C ILE A 69 1.17 1.10 -11.97
N TYR A 70 1.14 0.23 -10.97
CA TYR A 70 0.19 -0.88 -10.95
C TYR A 70 -1.21 -0.38 -10.57
N PRO A 71 -2.27 -0.86 -11.24
CA PRO A 71 -3.64 -0.63 -10.83
C PRO A 71 -3.87 -1.11 -9.40
N GLN A 72 -4.71 -0.38 -8.67
CA GLN A 72 -5.09 -0.69 -7.31
C GLN A 72 -6.60 -0.60 -7.16
N VAL A 73 -7.21 -1.62 -6.57
CA VAL A 73 -8.62 -1.63 -6.20
C VAL A 73 -8.75 -1.79 -4.69
N LEU A 74 -9.50 -0.88 -4.08
CA LEU A 74 -9.85 -0.90 -2.66
C LEU A 74 -11.36 -1.00 -2.54
N LYS A 75 -11.86 -2.05 -1.87
CA LYS A 75 -13.27 -2.16 -1.50
C LYS A 75 -13.41 -2.24 0.02
N ASN A 76 -14.44 -1.57 0.53
CA ASN A 76 -14.82 -1.62 1.94
C ASN A 76 -16.03 -2.53 2.07
N ILE A 77 -15.96 -3.49 2.99
CA ILE A 77 -17.11 -4.33 3.34
C ILE A 77 -17.53 -4.03 4.78
N ARG A 78 -18.81 -3.70 4.96
CA ARG A 78 -19.38 -3.49 6.29
C ARG A 78 -19.58 -4.85 6.96
N VAL A 79 -19.14 -4.96 8.21
CA VAL A 79 -19.16 -6.23 8.95
C VAL A 79 -19.70 -6.03 10.37
N THR A 80 -20.26 -7.08 10.94
CA THR A 80 -20.77 -7.11 12.33
C THR A 80 -19.63 -7.04 13.35
N ASP A 81 -18.56 -7.80 13.11
CA ASP A 81 -17.34 -7.82 13.93
C ASP A 81 -16.12 -7.86 13.02
N LYS A 82 -15.38 -6.76 12.99
CA LYS A 82 -14.23 -6.60 12.09
C LYS A 82 -13.03 -7.43 12.51
N THR A 83 -12.83 -7.62 13.82
CA THR A 83 -11.70 -8.43 14.33
C THR A 83 -11.95 -9.91 14.05
N GLN A 84 -13.16 -10.42 14.30
CA GLN A 84 -13.50 -11.79 13.95
C GLN A 84 -13.42 -12.04 12.44
N ALA A 85 -13.92 -11.11 11.61
CA ALA A 85 -13.87 -11.23 10.17
C ALA A 85 -12.42 -11.25 9.63
N GLN A 86 -11.51 -10.47 10.22
CA GLN A 86 -10.11 -10.46 9.83
C GLN A 86 -9.35 -11.69 10.35
N ASP A 87 -9.71 -12.22 11.51
CA ASP A 87 -9.02 -13.33 12.15
C ASP A 87 -9.54 -14.71 11.74
N ASP A 88 -10.67 -14.78 11.02
CA ASP A 88 -11.26 -16.00 10.52
C ASP A 88 -10.26 -16.80 9.66
N ALA A 89 -10.17 -18.10 9.91
CA ALA A 89 -9.20 -18.98 9.27
C ALA A 89 -9.41 -19.10 7.74
N ASP A 90 -10.67 -19.10 7.28
CA ASP A 90 -10.97 -19.21 5.85
C ASP A 90 -10.73 -17.88 5.13
N VAL A 91 -10.96 -16.74 5.81
CA VAL A 91 -10.60 -15.42 5.28
C VAL A 91 -9.08 -15.30 5.16
N LYS A 92 -8.31 -15.72 6.17
CA LYS A 92 -6.85 -15.74 6.10
C LYS A 92 -6.35 -16.66 4.99
N ALA A 93 -6.94 -17.84 4.84
CA ALA A 93 -6.59 -18.78 3.76
C ALA A 93 -6.89 -18.18 2.37
N ALA A 94 -8.01 -17.46 2.20
CA ALA A 94 -8.33 -16.78 0.96
C ALA A 94 -7.33 -15.65 0.64
N VAL A 95 -6.93 -14.87 1.64
CA VAL A 95 -5.91 -13.83 1.51
C VAL A 95 -4.56 -14.43 1.09
N GLU A 96 -4.15 -15.52 1.73
CA GLU A 96 -2.92 -16.23 1.41
C GLU A 96 -2.94 -16.82 0.00
N ALA A 97 -4.07 -17.41 -0.41
CA ALA A 97 -4.25 -17.92 -1.76
C ALA A 97 -4.10 -16.82 -2.83
N VAL A 98 -4.70 -15.65 -2.59
CA VAL A 98 -4.55 -14.48 -3.47
C VAL A 98 -3.11 -13.96 -3.46
N ALA A 99 -2.47 -13.86 -2.30
CA ALA A 99 -1.08 -13.44 -2.19
C ALA A 99 -0.13 -14.37 -2.98
N ASN A 100 -0.35 -15.68 -2.88
CA ASN A 100 0.41 -16.67 -3.64
C ASN A 100 0.15 -16.59 -5.14
N ALA A 101 -1.09 -16.31 -5.56
CA ALA A 101 -1.44 -16.14 -6.97
C ALA A 101 -0.83 -14.87 -7.58
N LEU A 102 -0.75 -13.79 -6.83
CA LEU A 102 -0.13 -12.53 -7.26
C LEU A 102 1.40 -12.62 -7.31
N GLY A 103 2.01 -13.40 -6.43
CA GLY A 103 3.47 -13.58 -6.37
C GLY A 103 4.22 -12.25 -6.20
N ALA A 104 5.20 -12.01 -7.05
CA ALA A 104 6.03 -10.80 -7.03
C ALA A 104 5.41 -9.61 -7.80
N ASP A 105 4.37 -9.87 -8.60
CA ASP A 105 3.78 -8.89 -9.51
C ASP A 105 2.55 -8.18 -8.94
N GLY A 106 2.23 -8.44 -7.67
CA GLY A 106 1.12 -7.79 -7.01
C GLY A 106 1.11 -8.01 -5.50
N ARG A 107 0.09 -7.46 -4.84
CA ARG A 107 -0.10 -7.63 -3.40
C ARG A 107 -1.55 -7.50 -2.99
N ILE A 108 -1.88 -8.13 -1.88
CA ILE A 108 -3.15 -7.97 -1.19
C ILE A 108 -2.94 -7.47 0.23
N LEU A 109 -3.82 -6.57 0.67
CA LEU A 109 -3.86 -6.08 2.05
C LEU A 109 -5.30 -6.11 2.54
N VAL A 110 -5.51 -6.80 3.65
CA VAL A 110 -6.81 -6.83 4.35
C VAL A 110 -6.62 -6.26 5.75
N ARG A 111 -7.40 -5.24 6.09
CA ARG A 111 -7.32 -4.60 7.40
C ARG A 111 -8.65 -4.06 7.88
N GLU A 112 -8.84 -4.05 9.19
CA GLU A 112 -9.96 -3.36 9.81
C GLU A 112 -9.80 -1.83 9.72
N SER A 113 -10.93 -1.12 9.64
CA SER A 113 -10.96 0.34 9.80
C SER A 113 -10.88 0.71 11.28
N GLY A 114 -10.05 1.70 11.62
CA GLY A 114 -9.97 2.21 12.99
C GLY A 114 -11.22 2.92 13.49
N THR A 115 -12.02 3.49 12.57
CA THR A 115 -13.15 4.37 12.91
C THR A 115 -14.52 3.85 12.49
N GLU A 116 -14.58 2.95 11.51
CA GLU A 116 -15.81 2.44 10.92
C GLU A 116 -15.93 0.93 11.10
N PRO A 117 -17.17 0.36 11.13
CA PRO A 117 -17.37 -1.08 11.20
C PRO A 117 -17.19 -1.74 9.83
N VAL A 118 -16.01 -1.54 9.23
CA VAL A 118 -15.66 -2.09 7.90
C VAL A 118 -14.31 -2.77 7.92
N VAL A 119 -14.20 -3.82 7.11
CA VAL A 119 -12.94 -4.41 6.68
C VAL A 119 -12.61 -3.85 5.30
N ARG A 120 -11.38 -3.44 5.12
CA ARG A 120 -10.83 -2.90 3.87
C ARG A 120 -10.02 -3.98 3.18
N VAL A 121 -10.40 -4.30 1.96
CA VAL A 121 -9.68 -5.25 1.10
C VAL A 121 -9.08 -4.46 -0.07
N MET A 122 -7.77 -4.47 -0.18
CA MET A 122 -7.02 -3.79 -1.23
C MET A 122 -6.18 -4.81 -2.00
N VAL A 123 -6.26 -4.75 -3.32
CA VAL A 123 -5.39 -5.51 -4.22
C VAL A 123 -4.73 -4.56 -5.21
N GLU A 124 -3.47 -4.83 -5.46
CA GLU A 124 -2.63 -4.19 -6.48
C GLU A 124 -2.09 -5.30 -7.38
N ALA A 125 -2.29 -5.20 -8.71
CA ALA A 125 -1.95 -6.24 -9.66
C ALA A 125 -1.65 -5.64 -11.06
N GLY A 126 -1.39 -6.49 -12.05
CA GLY A 126 -1.06 -6.08 -13.41
C GLY A 126 -2.20 -5.40 -14.18
N SER A 127 -3.46 -5.66 -13.82
CA SER A 127 -4.64 -5.03 -14.44
C SER A 127 -5.74 -4.75 -13.43
N THR A 128 -6.63 -3.81 -13.77
CA THR A 128 -7.79 -3.47 -12.93
C THR A 128 -8.74 -4.67 -12.77
N GLU A 129 -8.96 -5.41 -13.84
CA GLU A 129 -9.82 -6.60 -13.87
C GLU A 129 -9.29 -7.68 -12.92
N GLU A 130 -7.98 -7.84 -12.88
CA GLU A 130 -7.31 -8.78 -11.96
C GLU A 130 -7.44 -8.32 -10.51
N CYS A 131 -7.26 -7.03 -10.24
CA CYS A 131 -7.49 -6.45 -8.92
C CYS A 131 -8.93 -6.68 -8.44
N GLU A 132 -9.93 -6.40 -9.28
CA GLU A 132 -11.35 -6.59 -8.96
C GLU A 132 -11.66 -8.04 -8.64
N LYS A 133 -11.20 -8.97 -9.49
CA LYS A 133 -11.38 -10.42 -9.31
C LYS A 133 -10.88 -10.88 -7.93
N TYR A 134 -9.68 -10.49 -7.55
CA TYR A 134 -9.09 -10.93 -6.29
C TYR A 134 -9.68 -10.23 -5.07
N VAL A 135 -10.06 -8.96 -5.18
CA VAL A 135 -10.79 -8.26 -4.11
C VAL A 135 -12.14 -8.94 -3.88
N ASP A 136 -12.89 -9.24 -4.95
CA ASP A 136 -14.20 -9.87 -4.84
C ASP A 136 -14.10 -11.30 -4.29
N GLN A 137 -13.10 -12.06 -4.66
CA GLN A 137 -12.83 -13.39 -4.11
C GLN A 137 -12.75 -13.38 -2.57
N VAL A 138 -12.02 -12.44 -1.99
CA VAL A 138 -11.89 -12.34 -0.53
C VAL A 138 -13.18 -11.81 0.11
N ILE A 139 -13.82 -10.81 -0.50
CA ILE A 139 -15.09 -10.26 -0.04
C ILE A 139 -16.18 -11.33 -0.01
N ASP A 140 -16.24 -12.21 -1.01
CA ASP A 140 -17.23 -13.28 -1.07
C ASP A 140 -17.02 -14.33 0.03
N VAL A 141 -15.78 -14.60 0.42
CA VAL A 141 -15.50 -15.44 1.60
C VAL A 141 -16.02 -14.74 2.87
N ILE A 142 -15.75 -13.46 3.07
CA ILE A 142 -16.25 -12.69 4.23
C ILE A 142 -17.79 -12.72 4.29
N LYS A 143 -18.46 -12.56 3.13
CA LYS A 143 -19.93 -12.65 3.03
C LYS A 143 -20.44 -14.05 3.35
N SER A 144 -19.82 -15.07 2.79
CA SER A 144 -20.24 -16.49 2.99
C SER A 144 -20.16 -16.92 4.45
N LYS A 145 -19.29 -16.31 5.23
CA LYS A 145 -19.15 -16.54 6.67
C LYS A 145 -20.19 -15.78 7.52
N GLY A 146 -21.03 -14.97 6.88
CA GLY A 146 -22.07 -14.19 7.58
C GLY A 146 -21.57 -12.97 8.34
N TYR A 147 -20.35 -12.52 8.09
CA TYR A 147 -19.83 -11.30 8.70
C TYR A 147 -20.38 -10.03 8.04
N ALA A 148 -20.78 -10.08 6.77
CA ALA A 148 -21.29 -8.92 6.05
C ALA A 148 -22.66 -8.46 6.55
N VAL A 149 -22.89 -7.12 6.61
CA VAL A 149 -24.13 -6.46 7.00
C VAL A 149 -24.68 -5.68 5.82
#